data_b13cf4ba80642f6850d92b7e91c3d41c
#
_entry.id   b13cf4ba80642f6850d92b7e91c3d41c
#
_cell.length_a   1.000
_cell.length_b   1.000
_cell.length_c   1.000
_cell.angle_alpha   90.00
_cell.angle_beta   90.00
_cell.angle_gamma   90.00
#
_symmetry.space_group_name_H-M   'P 1'
#
loop_
_entity.id
_entity.type
_entity.pdbx_description
1 polymer ?
#
loop_
_entity_poly.entity_id
_entity_poly.type
_entity_poly.pdbx_seq_one_letter_code
_entity_poly.pdbx_strand_id
1 'polypeptide(L)'
;FFFVSSYIISFLLITFLKQGLIMKKIIFSVLIFTFLYCQENRPHGNQYKLPELTPNNLLIGNLNENRSSYRVSFYDINIDFDIEEKSLDGFVTIKAESIRDLNKLQIDLAENLSIKKVTYANQELSFSREYDAVLIDFISTIKKGSIFEFTVFYHGVPQSADNPPWAGGFTWSKDKEGRDWIAVSCEGEGARIWWPNKDHITTEGDSVRMVYTVPSDMVAVGNGTLRNVITNDDKSTYEWFVSNPINNYNISVQIGNYVAVQDTFIKDDTIHNMNHYVLDYNKEIASNYFTQSKEIIRFYEKYFGDYQWYEDGYKLIEVPYLGMEHQSAVTYGNGFSIYNG
;
A
#
# COMPACT_ATOMS: atom_id res chain seq x y z
N PHE A 1 24.54 8.01 -10.56
CA PHE A 1 25.87 7.97 -11.24
C PHE A 1 26.05 9.08 -12.27
N PHE A 2 24.99 9.63 -12.87
CA PHE A 2 25.09 10.66 -13.92
C PHE A 2 25.36 12.08 -13.42
N PHE A 3 24.99 12.43 -12.18
CA PHE A 3 25.23 13.77 -11.61
C PHE A 3 26.67 14.01 -11.14
N VAL A 4 27.37 12.98 -10.71
CA VAL A 4 28.76 13.08 -10.24
C VAL A 4 29.73 13.31 -11.41
N SER A 5 29.44 12.76 -12.59
CA SER A 5 30.27 12.93 -13.81
C SER A 5 30.30 14.39 -14.29
N SER A 6 29.19 15.11 -14.23
CA SER A 6 29.08 16.50 -14.69
C SER A 6 29.87 17.49 -13.82
N TYR A 7 29.93 17.28 -12.49
CA TYR A 7 30.69 18.14 -11.57
C TYR A 7 32.19 17.93 -11.67
N ILE A 8 32.65 16.69 -11.87
CA ILE A 8 34.09 16.37 -12.03
C ILE A 8 34.62 16.97 -13.33
N ILE A 9 33.84 16.89 -14.41
CA ILE A 9 34.21 17.49 -15.71
C ILE A 9 34.29 19.01 -15.61
N SER A 10 33.38 19.67 -14.91
CA SER A 10 33.40 21.12 -14.69
C SER A 10 34.59 21.58 -13.83
N PHE A 11 34.94 20.81 -12.80
CA PHE A 11 36.08 21.13 -11.93
C PHE A 11 37.42 20.94 -12.64
N LEU A 12 37.57 19.91 -13.47
CA LEU A 12 38.75 19.72 -14.32
C LEU A 12 38.89 20.82 -15.37
N LEU A 13 37.78 21.28 -15.95
CA LEU A 13 37.80 22.37 -16.95
C LEU A 13 38.32 23.68 -16.36
N ILE A 14 37.93 24.05 -15.14
CA ILE A 14 38.36 25.30 -14.48
C ILE A 14 39.85 25.27 -14.13
N THR A 15 40.39 24.09 -13.77
CA THR A 15 41.78 23.94 -13.40
C THR A 15 42.71 23.98 -14.64
N PHE A 16 42.28 23.46 -15.80
CA PHE A 16 43.06 23.39 -17.06
C PHE A 16 42.99 24.66 -17.93
N LEU A 17 42.04 25.60 -17.66
CA LEU A 17 41.93 26.86 -18.42
C LEU A 17 43.14 27.80 -18.24
N LYS A 18 44.10 27.46 -17.37
CA LYS A 18 45.32 28.27 -17.11
C LYS A 18 46.54 27.80 -17.93
N GLN A 19 46.46 26.71 -18.68
CA GLN A 19 47.60 26.18 -19.50
C GLN A 19 47.28 26.24 -21.01
N GLY A 20 48.17 26.83 -21.76
CA GLY A 20 48.38 27.03 -23.20
C GLY A 20 47.28 26.69 -24.25
N LEU A 21 47.25 27.51 -25.29
CA LEU A 21 46.24 27.55 -26.36
C LEU A 21 46.07 26.21 -27.15
N ILE A 22 47.12 25.37 -27.25
CA ILE A 22 47.12 24.11 -27.97
C ILE A 22 46.35 23.05 -27.17
N MET A 23 46.55 22.97 -25.87
CA MET A 23 45.85 22.02 -25.00
C MET A 23 44.38 22.32 -24.92
N LYS A 24 43.95 23.60 -24.99
CA LYS A 24 42.55 23.98 -25.07
C LYS A 24 41.83 23.43 -26.30
N LYS A 25 42.51 23.44 -27.45
CA LYS A 25 41.93 22.89 -28.68
C LYS A 25 41.77 21.37 -28.64
N ILE A 26 42.74 20.66 -28.06
CA ILE A 26 42.66 19.19 -27.89
C ILE A 26 41.56 18.81 -26.94
N ILE A 27 41.44 19.49 -25.78
CA ILE A 27 40.37 19.23 -24.81
C ILE A 27 38.99 19.53 -25.40
N PHE A 28 38.85 20.62 -26.15
CA PHE A 28 37.56 20.97 -26.80
C PHE A 28 37.20 19.95 -27.88
N SER A 29 38.17 19.45 -28.67
CA SER A 29 37.94 18.38 -29.67
C SER A 29 37.55 17.06 -29.01
N VAL A 30 38.22 16.66 -27.89
CA VAL A 30 37.86 15.47 -27.14
C VAL A 30 36.45 15.59 -26.50
N LEU A 31 36.11 16.77 -25.99
CA LEU A 31 34.75 16.99 -25.41
C LEU A 31 33.66 16.97 -26.50
N ILE A 32 33.92 17.53 -27.67
CA ILE A 32 32.98 17.41 -28.80
C ILE A 32 32.85 15.96 -29.25
N PHE A 33 33.99 15.23 -29.36
CA PHE A 33 33.96 13.83 -29.77
C PHE A 33 33.24 12.92 -28.76
N THR A 34 33.46 13.13 -27.46
CA THR A 34 32.73 12.41 -26.40
C THR A 34 31.25 12.79 -26.38
N PHE A 35 30.93 14.05 -26.62
CA PHE A 35 29.51 14.51 -26.70
C PHE A 35 28.79 13.89 -27.91
N LEU A 36 29.42 13.90 -29.08
CA LEU A 36 28.89 13.27 -30.30
C LEU A 36 28.78 11.74 -30.12
N TYR A 37 29.82 11.09 -29.56
CA TYR A 37 29.81 9.66 -29.27
C TYR A 37 28.72 9.27 -28.25
N CYS A 38 28.47 10.10 -27.23
CA CYS A 38 27.36 9.90 -26.29
C CYS A 38 25.97 10.16 -26.91
N GLN A 39 25.88 11.01 -27.95
CA GLN A 39 24.61 11.18 -28.68
C GLN A 39 24.35 10.01 -29.65
N GLU A 40 25.38 9.53 -30.32
CA GLU A 40 25.27 8.43 -31.31
C GLU A 40 25.08 7.06 -30.65
N ASN A 41 25.67 6.85 -29.47
CA ASN A 41 25.55 5.65 -28.66
C ASN A 41 24.61 5.81 -27.44
N ARG A 42 23.69 6.78 -27.47
CA ARG A 42 22.55 6.64 -26.54
C ARG A 42 21.92 5.29 -26.90
N PRO A 43 21.85 4.33 -25.93
CA PRO A 43 20.98 3.21 -26.18
C PRO A 43 19.66 3.87 -26.60
N HIS A 44 19.16 3.54 -27.81
CA HIS A 44 17.81 3.91 -28.21
C HIS A 44 16.98 3.50 -27.00
N GLY A 45 16.62 4.47 -26.17
CA GLY A 45 15.79 4.21 -25.01
C GLY A 45 14.64 3.45 -25.62
N ASN A 46 14.42 2.22 -25.16
CA ASN A 46 13.18 1.55 -25.46
C ASN A 46 12.15 2.67 -25.33
N GLN A 47 11.57 3.09 -26.46
CA GLN A 47 10.41 3.99 -26.40
C GLN A 47 9.47 3.17 -25.53
N TYR A 48 9.41 3.51 -24.24
CA TYR A 48 8.38 2.97 -23.38
C TYR A 48 7.08 3.39 -24.06
N LYS A 49 6.57 2.49 -24.89
CA LYS A 49 5.25 2.63 -25.44
C LYS A 49 4.37 2.59 -24.21
N LEU A 50 3.84 3.76 -23.84
CA LEU A 50 2.88 3.83 -22.75
C LEU A 50 1.80 2.78 -23.08
N PRO A 51 1.44 1.91 -22.15
CA PRO A 51 0.37 0.95 -22.39
C PRO A 51 -0.88 1.71 -22.85
N GLU A 52 -1.57 1.15 -23.83
CA GLU A 52 -2.85 1.72 -24.25
C GLU A 52 -3.82 1.66 -23.07
N LEU A 53 -4.44 2.80 -22.76
CA LEU A 53 -5.43 2.85 -21.69
C LEU A 53 -6.66 2.04 -22.11
N THR A 54 -7.02 1.08 -21.30
CA THR A 54 -8.26 0.31 -21.47
C THR A 54 -9.48 1.15 -21.03
N PRO A 55 -10.70 0.80 -21.44
CA PRO A 55 -11.91 1.44 -20.92
C PRO A 55 -11.97 1.40 -19.39
N ASN A 56 -11.55 0.30 -18.75
CA ASN A 56 -11.45 0.20 -17.30
C ASN A 56 -10.49 1.24 -16.71
N ASN A 57 -9.29 1.41 -17.29
CA ASN A 57 -8.33 2.40 -16.82
C ASN A 57 -8.90 3.83 -16.85
N LEU A 58 -9.72 4.16 -17.87
CA LEU A 58 -10.37 5.45 -17.97
C LEU A 58 -11.43 5.66 -16.89
N LEU A 59 -12.18 4.60 -16.54
CA LEU A 59 -13.23 4.66 -15.53
C LEU A 59 -12.65 4.80 -14.11
N ILE A 60 -11.63 4.00 -13.78
CA ILE A 60 -11.04 3.99 -12.44
C ILE A 60 -9.93 5.03 -12.24
N GLY A 61 -9.25 5.46 -13.30
CA GLY A 61 -8.18 6.47 -13.23
C GLY A 61 -8.67 7.91 -13.19
N ASN A 62 -9.94 8.17 -13.52
CA ASN A 62 -10.48 9.51 -13.67
C ASN A 62 -11.30 9.94 -12.44
N LEU A 63 -11.10 11.18 -11.98
CA LEU A 63 -11.98 11.83 -10.99
C LEU A 63 -13.20 12.44 -11.69
N ASN A 64 -14.04 11.58 -12.27
CA ASN A 64 -15.31 12.00 -12.83
C ASN A 64 -16.27 12.57 -11.76
N GLU A 65 -17.42 13.07 -12.17
CA GLU A 65 -18.36 13.72 -11.27
C GLU A 65 -18.84 12.80 -10.13
N ASN A 66 -19.09 11.50 -10.41
CA ASN A 66 -19.55 10.54 -9.40
C ASN A 66 -18.48 10.21 -8.35
N ARG A 67 -17.19 10.31 -8.71
CA ARG A 67 -16.07 10.11 -7.76
C ARG A 67 -15.69 11.39 -7.03
N SER A 68 -15.79 12.56 -7.66
CA SER A 68 -15.45 13.87 -7.06
C SER A 68 -16.58 14.48 -6.22
N SER A 69 -17.76 13.86 -6.20
CA SER A 69 -18.95 14.38 -5.49
C SER A 69 -18.90 14.15 -3.97
N TYR A 70 -17.99 13.34 -3.48
CA TYR A 70 -17.90 13.00 -2.05
C TYR A 70 -16.44 12.84 -1.60
N ARG A 71 -16.20 13.08 -0.31
CA ARG A 71 -14.94 12.81 0.40
C ARG A 71 -15.16 11.70 1.42
N VAL A 72 -14.34 10.69 1.37
CA VAL A 72 -14.38 9.62 2.38
C VAL A 72 -13.66 10.09 3.64
N SER A 73 -14.27 9.87 4.79
CA SER A 73 -13.67 10.14 6.11
C SER A 73 -13.33 8.87 6.87
N PHE A 74 -14.04 7.76 6.62
CA PHE A 74 -13.81 6.54 7.37
C PHE A 74 -14.19 5.30 6.56
N TYR A 75 -13.38 4.26 6.70
CA TYR A 75 -13.71 2.92 6.24
C TYR A 75 -13.78 1.95 7.43
N ASP A 76 -14.86 1.15 7.49
CA ASP A 76 -14.98 -0.01 8.38
C ASP A 76 -14.97 -1.27 7.53
N ILE A 77 -13.84 -1.95 7.49
CA ILE A 77 -13.57 -3.10 6.63
C ILE A 77 -13.70 -4.36 7.48
N ASN A 78 -14.65 -5.24 7.12
CA ASN A 78 -14.90 -6.50 7.84
C ASN A 78 -14.83 -7.66 6.83
N ILE A 79 -13.85 -8.55 7.00
CA ILE A 79 -13.57 -9.63 6.05
C ILE A 79 -13.32 -10.95 6.78
N ASP A 80 -14.00 -11.98 6.36
CA ASP A 80 -13.75 -13.38 6.69
C ASP A 80 -12.96 -14.04 5.54
N PHE A 81 -11.81 -14.60 5.84
CA PHE A 81 -10.91 -15.23 4.87
C PHE A 81 -11.09 -16.75 4.92
N ASP A 82 -11.44 -17.34 3.78
CA ASP A 82 -11.35 -18.77 3.54
C ASP A 82 -10.00 -19.08 2.88
N ILE A 83 -9.09 -19.64 3.66
CA ILE A 83 -7.71 -19.88 3.22
C ILE A 83 -7.63 -21.04 2.24
N GLU A 84 -8.45 -22.08 2.40
CA GLU A 84 -8.49 -23.25 1.53
C GLU A 84 -9.00 -22.88 0.14
N GLU A 85 -10.13 -22.16 0.08
CA GLU A 85 -10.74 -21.70 -1.16
C GLU A 85 -10.08 -20.43 -1.73
N LYS A 86 -9.12 -19.84 -0.99
CA LYS A 86 -8.45 -18.57 -1.35
C LYS A 86 -9.45 -17.45 -1.61
N SER A 87 -10.52 -17.42 -0.85
CA SER A 87 -11.62 -16.49 -1.03
C SER A 87 -11.85 -15.61 0.18
N LEU A 88 -12.64 -14.58 -0.02
CA LEU A 88 -13.06 -13.66 1.04
C LEU A 88 -14.56 -13.41 0.96
N ASP A 89 -15.15 -13.18 2.12
CA ASP A 89 -16.55 -12.76 2.29
C ASP A 89 -16.60 -11.63 3.30
N GLY A 90 -17.23 -10.52 2.96
CA GLY A 90 -17.21 -9.40 3.88
C GLY A 90 -18.12 -8.25 3.51
N PHE A 91 -17.92 -7.18 4.24
CA PHE A 91 -18.56 -5.91 3.95
C PHE A 91 -17.63 -4.74 4.30
N VAL A 92 -17.84 -3.63 3.62
CA VAL A 92 -17.19 -2.37 3.93
C VAL A 92 -18.25 -1.30 4.13
N THR A 93 -18.25 -0.66 5.30
CA THR A 93 -19.04 0.54 5.56
C THR A 93 -18.17 1.76 5.25
N ILE A 94 -18.66 2.60 4.37
CA ILE A 94 -17.98 3.82 3.89
C ILE A 94 -18.73 5.03 4.44
N LYS A 95 -18.05 5.80 5.30
CA LYS A 95 -18.56 7.08 5.79
C LYS A 95 -17.94 8.22 4.99
N ALA A 96 -18.79 9.10 4.50
CA ALA A 96 -18.36 10.15 3.60
C ALA A 96 -19.13 11.47 3.85
N GLU A 97 -18.53 12.56 3.37
CA GLU A 97 -19.15 13.87 3.26
C GLU A 97 -19.46 14.18 1.81
N SER A 98 -20.67 14.64 1.56
CA SER A 98 -21.09 15.08 0.23
C SER A 98 -20.52 16.46 -0.11
N ILE A 99 -19.73 16.56 -1.17
CA ILE A 99 -19.12 17.81 -1.64
C ILE A 99 -20.11 18.67 -2.46
N ARG A 100 -21.11 18.02 -3.04
CA ARG A 100 -22.21 18.63 -3.81
C ARG A 100 -23.48 17.81 -3.61
N ASP A 101 -24.64 18.33 -4.00
CA ASP A 101 -25.85 17.52 -4.08
C ASP A 101 -25.59 16.30 -4.96
N LEU A 102 -25.84 15.10 -4.46
CA LEU A 102 -25.62 13.86 -5.21
C LEU A 102 -26.77 12.87 -5.00
N ASN A 103 -27.09 12.12 -6.03
CA ASN A 103 -27.97 10.96 -5.99
C ASN A 103 -27.32 9.72 -6.60
N LYS A 104 -26.08 9.84 -7.07
CA LYS A 104 -25.26 8.75 -7.58
C LYS A 104 -23.81 8.98 -7.18
N LEU A 105 -23.10 7.92 -6.82
CA LEU A 105 -21.66 7.92 -6.62
C LEU A 105 -21.00 6.69 -7.25
N GLN A 106 -19.71 6.76 -7.44
CA GLN A 106 -18.88 5.63 -7.89
C GLN A 106 -17.94 5.21 -6.78
N ILE A 107 -17.90 3.90 -6.53
CA ILE A 107 -16.81 3.18 -5.87
C ILE A 107 -16.17 2.23 -6.88
N ASP A 108 -15.06 1.61 -6.49
CA ASP A 108 -14.34 0.67 -7.35
C ASP A 108 -14.16 -0.67 -6.62
N LEU A 109 -14.34 -1.76 -7.37
CA LEU A 109 -14.15 -3.15 -6.90
C LEU A 109 -13.85 -4.02 -8.12
N ALA A 110 -12.81 -4.83 -8.08
CA ALA A 110 -12.42 -5.69 -9.20
C ALA A 110 -13.54 -6.70 -9.60
N GLU A 111 -13.69 -6.96 -10.89
CA GLU A 111 -14.82 -7.75 -11.44
C GLU A 111 -14.92 -9.18 -10.89
N ASN A 112 -13.79 -9.76 -10.46
CA ASN A 112 -13.73 -11.09 -9.83
C ASN A 112 -14.35 -11.15 -8.43
N LEU A 113 -14.67 -9.97 -7.85
CA LEU A 113 -15.37 -9.85 -6.57
C LEU A 113 -16.82 -9.42 -6.81
N SER A 114 -17.76 -10.25 -6.38
CA SER A 114 -19.20 -10.04 -6.59
C SER A 114 -19.81 -9.24 -5.46
N ILE A 115 -20.61 -8.22 -5.80
CA ILE A 115 -21.39 -7.46 -4.82
C ILE A 115 -22.69 -8.22 -4.53
N LYS A 116 -22.94 -8.52 -3.27
CA LYS A 116 -24.19 -9.16 -2.80
C LYS A 116 -25.33 -8.14 -2.70
N LYS A 117 -25.05 -7.00 -2.10
CA LYS A 117 -25.98 -5.86 -1.94
C LYS A 117 -25.23 -4.61 -1.50
N VAL A 118 -25.86 -3.46 -1.68
CA VAL A 118 -25.46 -2.18 -1.12
C VAL A 118 -26.61 -1.66 -0.24
N THR A 119 -26.31 -1.15 0.95
CA THR A 119 -27.35 -0.64 1.86
C THR A 119 -27.05 0.77 2.33
N TYR A 120 -28.11 1.57 2.51
CA TYR A 120 -28.08 2.91 3.05
C TYR A 120 -29.34 3.13 3.90
N ALA A 121 -29.21 3.62 5.14
CA ALA A 121 -30.33 3.87 6.04
C ALA A 121 -31.31 2.66 6.15
N ASN A 122 -30.77 1.45 6.26
CA ASN A 122 -31.51 0.17 6.30
C ASN A 122 -32.31 -0.16 5.04
N GLN A 123 -32.05 0.47 3.93
CA GLN A 123 -32.66 0.18 2.63
C GLN A 123 -31.59 -0.33 1.66
N GLU A 124 -31.96 -1.26 0.81
CA GLU A 124 -31.09 -1.72 -0.26
C GLU A 124 -31.12 -0.73 -1.42
N LEU A 125 -29.92 -0.39 -1.91
CA LEU A 125 -29.75 0.52 -3.04
C LEU A 125 -29.55 -0.26 -4.33
N SER A 126 -30.02 0.29 -5.44
CA SER A 126 -29.65 -0.18 -6.75
C SER A 126 -28.24 0.24 -7.11
N PHE A 127 -27.55 -0.61 -7.86
CA PHE A 127 -26.23 -0.31 -8.40
C PHE A 127 -26.09 -0.89 -9.80
N SER A 128 -25.20 -0.30 -10.58
CA SER A 128 -24.75 -0.87 -11.84
C SER A 128 -23.24 -0.97 -11.84
N ARG A 129 -22.71 -1.89 -12.63
CA ARG A 129 -21.28 -2.12 -12.72
C ARG A 129 -20.82 -2.06 -14.16
N GLU A 130 -19.71 -1.36 -14.38
CA GLU A 130 -19.00 -1.34 -15.66
C GLU A 130 -17.53 -1.59 -15.38
N TYR A 131 -17.00 -2.76 -15.70
CA TYR A 131 -15.68 -3.23 -15.27
C TYR A 131 -15.54 -3.13 -13.73
N ASP A 132 -14.46 -2.56 -13.24
CA ASP A 132 -14.23 -2.36 -11.81
C ASP A 132 -15.04 -1.19 -11.22
N ALA A 133 -15.61 -0.32 -12.04
CA ALA A 133 -16.42 0.81 -11.56
C ALA A 133 -17.83 0.36 -11.16
N VAL A 134 -18.24 0.71 -9.95
CA VAL A 134 -19.56 0.43 -9.39
C VAL A 134 -20.29 1.74 -9.13
N LEU A 135 -21.38 1.96 -9.83
CA LEU A 135 -22.23 3.14 -9.70
C LEU A 135 -23.41 2.81 -8.79
N ILE A 136 -23.51 3.52 -7.67
CA ILE A 136 -24.56 3.33 -6.65
C ILE A 136 -25.57 4.47 -6.75
N ASP A 137 -26.86 4.14 -6.89
CA ASP A 137 -27.96 5.09 -6.97
C ASP A 137 -28.66 5.25 -5.60
N PHE A 138 -28.67 6.48 -5.09
CA PHE A 138 -29.39 6.80 -3.86
C PHE A 138 -30.86 7.09 -4.13
N ILE A 139 -31.74 6.61 -3.27
CA ILE A 139 -33.20 6.79 -3.39
C ILE A 139 -33.61 8.27 -3.34
N SER A 140 -32.85 9.08 -2.58
CA SER A 140 -33.06 10.52 -2.46
C SER A 140 -31.74 11.26 -2.53
N THR A 141 -31.79 12.52 -2.97
CA THR A 141 -30.62 13.38 -3.08
C THR A 141 -29.98 13.60 -1.71
N ILE A 142 -28.72 13.23 -1.56
CA ILE A 142 -27.87 13.59 -0.44
C ILE A 142 -27.41 15.03 -0.66
N LYS A 143 -27.73 15.92 0.26
CA LYS A 143 -27.42 17.34 0.14
C LYS A 143 -25.95 17.63 0.40
N LYS A 144 -25.40 18.63 -0.28
CA LYS A 144 -24.03 19.12 -0.03
C LYS A 144 -23.80 19.37 1.46
N GLY A 145 -22.63 18.91 1.97
CA GLY A 145 -22.23 19.02 3.37
C GLY A 145 -22.85 17.97 4.28
N SER A 146 -23.71 17.08 3.77
CA SER A 146 -24.25 15.98 4.58
C SER A 146 -23.19 14.90 4.79
N ILE A 147 -23.11 14.43 6.05
CA ILE A 147 -22.37 13.21 6.38
C ILE A 147 -23.33 12.02 6.18
N PHE A 148 -22.87 11.01 5.48
CA PHE A 148 -23.65 9.80 5.21
C PHE A 148 -22.74 8.58 5.25
N GLU A 149 -23.32 7.40 5.46
CA GLU A 149 -22.63 6.13 5.42
C GLU A 149 -23.45 5.09 4.67
N PHE A 150 -22.79 4.25 3.91
CA PHE A 150 -23.40 3.13 3.20
C PHE A 150 -22.50 1.90 3.30
N THR A 151 -23.10 0.72 3.20
CA THR A 151 -22.39 -0.54 3.35
C THR A 151 -22.48 -1.36 2.08
N VAL A 152 -21.33 -1.86 1.62
CA VAL A 152 -21.19 -2.74 0.45
C VAL A 152 -20.86 -4.15 0.94
N PHE A 153 -21.74 -5.11 0.69
CA PHE A 153 -21.52 -6.53 0.98
C PHE A 153 -21.01 -7.23 -0.27
N TYR A 154 -19.93 -7.97 -0.14
CA TYR A 154 -19.27 -8.57 -1.31
C TYR A 154 -18.58 -9.89 -0.95
N HIS A 155 -18.22 -10.67 -1.97
CA HIS A 155 -17.47 -11.91 -1.81
C HIS A 155 -16.73 -12.27 -3.10
N GLY A 156 -15.80 -13.19 -3.02
CA GLY A 156 -15.14 -13.78 -4.19
C GLY A 156 -13.70 -14.16 -3.94
N VAL A 157 -13.01 -14.50 -5.01
CA VAL A 157 -11.57 -14.82 -5.00
C VAL A 157 -10.81 -13.57 -5.42
N PRO A 158 -10.02 -12.95 -4.52
CA PRO A 158 -9.26 -11.77 -4.87
C PRO A 158 -8.17 -12.09 -5.89
N GLN A 159 -7.66 -11.07 -6.57
CA GLN A 159 -6.55 -11.21 -7.50
C GLN A 159 -5.33 -11.80 -6.81
N SER A 160 -4.76 -12.85 -7.38
CA SER A 160 -3.44 -13.36 -6.96
C SER A 160 -2.33 -12.51 -7.57
N ALA A 161 -1.24 -12.33 -6.82
CA ALA A 161 -0.07 -11.62 -7.31
C ALA A 161 0.73 -12.47 -8.30
N ASP A 162 1.08 -11.89 -9.45
CA ASP A 162 1.93 -12.55 -10.45
C ASP A 162 3.42 -12.39 -10.14
N ASN A 163 3.82 -11.23 -9.62
CA ASN A 163 5.21 -10.92 -9.27
C ASN A 163 5.25 -9.90 -8.12
N PRO A 164 4.91 -10.31 -6.88
CA PRO A 164 4.83 -9.39 -5.75
C PRO A 164 6.21 -8.81 -5.37
N PRO A 165 6.29 -7.55 -4.95
CA PRO A 165 5.18 -6.61 -4.80
C PRO A 165 4.80 -5.86 -6.10
N TRP A 166 5.55 -5.96 -7.21
CA TRP A 166 5.44 -5.12 -8.41
C TRP A 166 4.24 -5.43 -9.30
N ALA A 167 3.83 -6.70 -9.41
CA ALA A 167 2.57 -7.11 -10.00
C ALA A 167 1.75 -7.73 -8.87
N GLY A 168 0.97 -6.87 -8.21
CA GLY A 168 0.37 -7.10 -6.92
C GLY A 168 -0.87 -7.98 -6.93
N GLY A 169 -1.35 -8.23 -5.73
CA GLY A 169 -2.46 -9.13 -5.40
C GLY A 169 -2.17 -9.88 -4.12
N PHE A 170 -2.92 -10.93 -3.89
CA PHE A 170 -2.67 -11.86 -2.79
C PHE A 170 -1.55 -12.85 -3.15
N THR A 171 -0.52 -12.88 -2.34
CA THR A 171 0.51 -13.92 -2.37
C THR A 171 0.07 -15.07 -1.46
N TRP A 172 -0.42 -16.14 -2.05
CA TRP A 172 -0.81 -17.37 -1.36
C TRP A 172 0.39 -18.32 -1.34
N SER A 173 1.14 -18.31 -0.25
CA SER A 173 2.38 -19.07 -0.10
C SER A 173 2.29 -20.09 1.03
N LYS A 174 3.34 -20.87 1.17
CA LYS A 174 3.57 -21.73 2.32
C LYS A 174 4.88 -21.33 2.99
N ASP A 175 4.93 -21.41 4.31
CA ASP A 175 6.16 -21.25 5.05
C ASP A 175 7.06 -22.51 4.95
N LYS A 176 8.25 -22.49 5.57
CA LYS A 176 9.17 -23.64 5.53
C LYS A 176 8.65 -24.91 6.21
N GLU A 177 7.59 -24.79 7.02
CA GLU A 177 6.92 -25.91 7.68
C GLU A 177 5.68 -26.39 6.91
N GLY A 178 5.40 -25.76 5.74
CA GLY A 178 4.28 -26.11 4.87
C GLY A 178 2.96 -25.50 5.29
N ARG A 179 2.93 -24.59 6.28
CA ARG A 179 1.74 -23.89 6.75
C ARG A 179 1.42 -22.70 5.84
N ASP A 180 0.15 -22.32 5.79
CA ASP A 180 -0.29 -21.21 4.96
C ASP A 180 0.31 -19.87 5.41
N TRP A 181 0.78 -19.10 4.43
CA TRP A 181 1.42 -17.81 4.62
C TRP A 181 0.99 -16.83 3.53
N ILE A 182 0.14 -15.90 3.89
CA ILE A 182 -0.58 -15.05 2.96
C ILE A 182 -0.24 -13.58 3.23
N ALA A 183 -0.08 -12.80 2.17
CA ALA A 183 0.11 -11.36 2.27
C ALA A 183 -0.44 -10.67 1.02
N VAL A 184 -0.90 -9.42 1.16
CA VAL A 184 -1.38 -8.61 0.03
C VAL A 184 -0.41 -7.48 -0.28
N SER A 185 -0.23 -7.19 -1.58
CA SER A 185 0.42 -5.99 -2.10
C SER A 185 -0.39 -5.47 -3.28
N CYS A 186 -0.68 -4.17 -3.35
CA CYS A 186 -1.58 -3.64 -4.38
C CYS A 186 -1.26 -2.19 -4.82
N GLU A 187 0.00 -1.73 -4.67
CA GLU A 187 0.39 -0.36 -5.05
C GLU A 187 0.06 -0.04 -6.52
N GLY A 188 0.44 -0.92 -7.43
CA GLY A 188 0.23 -0.73 -8.87
C GLY A 188 -1.21 -0.97 -9.33
N GLU A 189 -1.86 -1.99 -8.75
CA GLU A 189 -3.21 -2.42 -9.12
C GLU A 189 -4.30 -1.58 -8.48
N GLY A 190 -4.06 -1.08 -7.25
CA GLY A 190 -5.04 -0.40 -6.43
C GLY A 190 -5.77 -1.35 -5.46
N ALA A 191 -6.28 -0.79 -4.37
CA ALA A 191 -6.92 -1.54 -3.29
C ALA A 191 -8.24 -2.22 -3.70
N ARG A 192 -8.88 -1.78 -4.78
CA ARG A 192 -10.11 -2.35 -5.33
C ARG A 192 -10.01 -3.84 -5.67
N ILE A 193 -8.78 -4.37 -5.80
CA ILE A 193 -8.57 -5.79 -6.12
C ILE A 193 -9.00 -6.73 -4.99
N TRP A 194 -9.28 -6.22 -3.78
CA TRP A 194 -9.68 -7.05 -2.66
C TRP A 194 -10.74 -6.45 -1.72
N TRP A 195 -11.02 -5.13 -1.78
CA TRP A 195 -12.10 -4.51 -1.02
C TRP A 195 -12.69 -3.30 -1.74
N PRO A 196 -14.03 -3.03 -1.61
CA PRO A 196 -14.68 -1.91 -2.29
C PRO A 196 -14.30 -0.57 -1.64
N ASN A 197 -13.82 0.37 -2.46
CA ASN A 197 -13.39 1.67 -1.99
C ASN A 197 -13.46 2.72 -3.10
N LYS A 198 -13.16 3.97 -2.78
CA LYS A 198 -12.89 5.01 -3.78
C LYS A 198 -11.41 4.94 -4.15
N ASP A 199 -11.08 4.07 -5.09
CA ASP A 199 -9.70 3.73 -5.44
C ASP A 199 -9.04 4.77 -6.34
N HIS A 200 -8.66 5.89 -5.75
CA HIS A 200 -7.96 6.97 -6.43
C HIS A 200 -6.83 7.50 -5.56
N ILE A 201 -5.69 7.77 -6.15
CA ILE A 201 -4.45 8.21 -5.47
C ILE A 201 -4.63 9.44 -4.54
N THR A 202 -5.64 10.27 -4.80
CA THR A 202 -5.96 11.44 -3.97
C THR A 202 -6.94 11.13 -2.83
N THR A 203 -7.32 9.85 -2.65
CA THR A 203 -8.28 9.45 -1.62
C THR A 203 -7.55 8.84 -0.45
N GLU A 204 -7.72 9.47 0.71
CA GLU A 204 -7.28 8.96 2.00
C GLU A 204 -8.46 9.03 2.95
N GLY A 205 -8.77 7.92 3.61
CA GLY A 205 -9.68 7.94 4.76
C GLY A 205 -8.99 8.60 5.95
N ASP A 206 -9.70 9.46 6.69
CA ASP A 206 -9.13 10.12 7.88
C ASP A 206 -8.77 9.08 8.96
N SER A 207 -9.45 7.94 8.95
CA SER A 207 -9.19 6.76 9.79
C SER A 207 -9.79 5.50 9.18
N VAL A 208 -9.30 4.33 9.62
CA VAL A 208 -9.76 3.02 9.12
C VAL A 208 -9.83 2.01 10.26
N ARG A 209 -10.93 1.28 10.34
CA ARG A 209 -11.10 0.08 11.16
C ARG A 209 -11.05 -1.15 10.26
N MET A 210 -10.25 -2.14 10.63
CA MET A 210 -10.13 -3.40 9.92
C MET A 210 -10.43 -4.55 10.87
N VAL A 211 -11.34 -5.41 10.48
CA VAL A 211 -11.74 -6.61 11.22
C VAL A 211 -11.50 -7.82 10.32
N TYR A 212 -10.48 -8.58 10.64
CA TYR A 212 -10.06 -9.74 9.87
C TYR A 212 -10.34 -11.03 10.64
N THR A 213 -11.15 -11.89 10.07
CA THR A 213 -11.47 -13.22 10.61
C THR A 213 -10.74 -14.29 9.81
N VAL A 214 -10.00 -15.15 10.52
CA VAL A 214 -9.15 -16.20 9.94
C VAL A 214 -9.31 -17.50 10.76
N PRO A 215 -8.84 -18.68 10.30
CA PRO A 215 -8.74 -19.88 11.13
C PRO A 215 -8.05 -19.61 12.46
N SER A 216 -8.48 -20.28 13.55
CA SER A 216 -8.04 -19.97 14.92
C SER A 216 -6.55 -20.25 15.20
N ASP A 217 -5.89 -21.05 14.37
CA ASP A 217 -4.46 -21.34 14.40
C ASP A 217 -3.60 -20.32 13.65
N MET A 218 -4.21 -19.28 13.06
CA MET A 218 -3.55 -18.23 12.30
C MET A 218 -3.71 -16.86 12.95
N VAL A 219 -2.79 -15.97 12.68
CA VAL A 219 -2.81 -14.57 13.09
C VAL A 219 -2.97 -13.68 11.87
N ALA A 220 -3.94 -12.77 11.92
CA ALA A 220 -4.10 -11.74 10.91
C ALA A 220 -3.55 -10.40 11.41
N VAL A 221 -2.57 -9.84 10.69
CA VAL A 221 -1.91 -8.58 11.03
C VAL A 221 -2.33 -7.51 10.03
N GLY A 222 -2.79 -6.36 10.54
CA GLY A 222 -3.18 -5.18 9.76
C GLY A 222 -2.35 -3.94 10.11
N ASN A 223 -2.70 -2.82 9.48
CA ASN A 223 -2.14 -1.51 9.78
C ASN A 223 -2.61 -0.97 11.15
N GLY A 224 -1.92 0.04 11.66
CA GLY A 224 -2.32 0.71 12.89
C GLY A 224 -2.11 -0.13 14.15
N THR A 225 -2.99 0.03 15.13
CA THR A 225 -2.92 -0.62 16.43
C THR A 225 -3.94 -1.76 16.55
N LEU A 226 -3.53 -2.88 17.13
CA LEU A 226 -4.43 -3.97 17.49
C LEU A 226 -5.31 -3.54 18.66
N ARG A 227 -6.63 -3.53 18.46
CA ARG A 227 -7.63 -3.10 19.45
C ARG A 227 -8.25 -4.27 20.18
N ASN A 228 -8.50 -5.37 19.48
CA ASN A 228 -9.19 -6.51 20.06
C ASN A 228 -8.84 -7.80 19.31
N VAL A 229 -8.90 -8.91 20.03
CA VAL A 229 -8.83 -10.27 19.46
C VAL A 229 -9.92 -11.11 20.13
N ILE A 230 -10.74 -11.74 19.31
CA ILE A 230 -11.77 -12.68 19.75
C ILE A 230 -11.48 -14.01 19.08
N THR A 231 -11.21 -15.03 19.88
CA THR A 231 -10.98 -16.41 19.40
C THR A 231 -12.13 -17.29 19.85
N ASN A 232 -12.75 -17.95 18.91
CA ASN A 232 -13.71 -19.04 19.09
C ASN A 232 -13.03 -20.36 18.67
N ASP A 233 -13.73 -21.48 18.75
CA ASP A 233 -13.15 -22.81 18.50
C ASP A 233 -12.44 -22.89 17.13
N ASP A 234 -13.05 -22.36 16.08
CA ASP A 234 -12.59 -22.51 14.69
C ASP A 234 -11.95 -21.24 14.10
N LYS A 235 -12.23 -20.07 14.66
CA LYS A 235 -11.83 -18.79 14.07
C LYS A 235 -11.31 -17.80 15.11
N SER A 236 -10.37 -16.97 14.66
CA SER A 236 -9.89 -15.78 15.38
C SER A 236 -10.21 -14.52 14.57
N THR A 237 -10.75 -13.53 15.25
CA THR A 237 -11.08 -12.22 14.66
C THR A 237 -10.18 -11.16 15.28
N TYR A 238 -9.45 -10.45 14.44
CA TYR A 238 -8.50 -9.40 14.81
C TYR A 238 -9.05 -8.04 14.41
N GLU A 239 -9.17 -7.13 15.37
CA GLU A 239 -9.59 -5.75 15.13
C GLU A 239 -8.38 -4.82 15.18
N TRP A 240 -8.07 -4.20 14.03
CA TRP A 240 -7.02 -3.21 13.85
C TRP A 240 -7.62 -1.83 13.59
N PHE A 241 -6.91 -0.79 14.00
CA PHE A 241 -7.37 0.60 13.81
C PHE A 241 -6.21 1.51 13.44
N VAL A 242 -6.42 2.31 12.38
CA VAL A 242 -5.56 3.40 11.95
C VAL A 242 -6.26 4.70 12.28
N SER A 243 -5.62 5.57 13.06
CA SER A 243 -6.17 6.84 13.52
C SER A 243 -5.75 8.04 12.66
N ASN A 244 -4.77 7.87 11.80
CA ASN A 244 -4.25 8.89 10.88
C ASN A 244 -4.75 8.67 9.44
N PRO A 245 -4.77 9.71 8.60
CA PRO A 245 -5.07 9.53 7.19
C PRO A 245 -4.18 8.49 6.54
N ILE A 246 -4.79 7.59 5.78
CA ILE A 246 -4.09 6.50 5.10
C ILE A 246 -4.59 6.32 3.67
N ASN A 247 -3.65 6.19 2.74
CA ASN A 247 -3.97 5.86 1.36
C ASN A 247 -4.48 4.42 1.24
N ASN A 248 -5.45 4.20 0.38
CA ASN A 248 -6.13 2.90 0.29
C ASN A 248 -5.19 1.73 -0.03
N TYR A 249 -4.16 1.92 -0.88
CA TYR A 249 -3.22 0.84 -1.21
C TYR A 249 -2.36 0.40 -0.02
N ASN A 250 -2.14 1.31 0.96
CA ASN A 250 -1.42 0.99 2.18
C ASN A 250 -2.18 0.06 3.12
N ILE A 251 -3.53 0.01 3.01
CA ILE A 251 -4.35 -0.89 3.83
C ILE A 251 -4.06 -2.31 3.39
N SER A 252 -3.58 -3.13 4.32
CA SER A 252 -3.04 -4.45 4.03
C SER A 252 -3.41 -5.48 5.09
N VAL A 253 -3.32 -6.75 4.72
CA VAL A 253 -3.46 -7.88 5.62
C VAL A 253 -2.34 -8.88 5.38
N GLN A 254 -1.77 -9.40 6.46
CA GLN A 254 -0.81 -10.49 6.45
C GLN A 254 -1.33 -11.59 7.39
N ILE A 255 -1.41 -12.82 6.88
CA ILE A 255 -1.99 -13.96 7.59
C ILE A 255 -0.97 -15.10 7.63
N GLY A 256 -0.75 -15.66 8.81
CA GLY A 256 0.20 -16.77 8.99
C GLY A 256 0.36 -17.16 10.47
N ASN A 257 1.26 -18.09 10.74
CA ASN A 257 1.60 -18.47 12.11
C ASN A 257 2.56 -17.45 12.75
N TYR A 258 2.09 -16.20 12.84
CA TYR A 258 2.89 -15.11 13.38
C TYR A 258 2.96 -15.10 14.89
N VAL A 259 4.11 -14.63 15.39
CA VAL A 259 4.30 -14.21 16.77
C VAL A 259 4.77 -12.77 16.84
N ALA A 260 4.37 -12.07 17.89
CA ALA A 260 4.83 -10.72 18.12
C ALA A 260 6.24 -10.68 18.71
N VAL A 261 7.10 -9.85 18.12
CA VAL A 261 8.37 -9.39 18.71
C VAL A 261 8.11 -7.99 19.23
N GLN A 262 7.93 -7.91 20.54
CA GLN A 262 7.64 -6.63 21.21
C GLN A 262 8.89 -5.77 21.30
N ASP A 263 8.77 -4.54 20.86
CA ASP A 263 9.79 -3.52 20.97
C ASP A 263 9.16 -2.14 21.21
N THR A 264 9.97 -1.15 21.58
CA THR A 264 9.52 0.21 21.85
C THR A 264 10.51 1.24 21.34
N PHE A 265 10.02 2.39 20.93
CA PHE A 265 10.78 3.57 20.59
C PHE A 265 10.45 4.69 21.56
N ILE A 266 11.46 5.34 22.13
CA ILE A 266 11.25 6.45 23.05
C ILE A 266 11.58 7.75 22.34
N LYS A 267 10.60 8.66 22.33
CA LYS A 267 10.75 10.01 21.78
C LYS A 267 10.07 11.00 22.71
N ASP A 268 10.76 12.07 23.06
CA ASP A 268 10.26 13.16 23.90
C ASP A 268 9.54 12.64 25.18
N ASP A 269 10.21 11.71 25.88
CA ASP A 269 9.72 10.97 27.06
C ASP A 269 8.43 10.15 26.84
N THR A 270 7.98 10.00 25.59
CA THR A 270 6.83 9.15 25.24
C THR A 270 7.31 7.81 24.69
N ILE A 271 6.68 6.73 25.17
CA ILE A 271 6.94 5.36 24.69
C ILE A 271 5.98 5.04 23.57
N HIS A 272 6.54 4.73 22.40
CA HIS A 272 5.79 4.28 21.23
C HIS A 272 6.01 2.79 20.99
N ASN A 273 4.94 2.06 20.69
CA ASN A 273 5.01 0.62 20.44
C ASN A 273 5.57 0.32 19.05
N MET A 274 6.47 -0.67 19.00
CA MET A 274 7.04 -1.23 17.78
C MET A 274 6.87 -2.75 17.83
N ASN A 275 5.64 -3.22 17.72
CA ASN A 275 5.33 -4.65 17.77
C ASN A 275 5.51 -5.25 16.37
N HIS A 276 6.64 -5.91 16.13
CA HIS A 276 6.92 -6.60 14.87
C HIS A 276 6.26 -7.99 14.85
N TYR A 277 5.94 -8.50 13.67
CA TYR A 277 5.31 -9.81 13.49
C TYR A 277 6.15 -10.68 12.55
N VAL A 278 6.52 -11.85 13.01
CA VAL A 278 7.33 -12.80 12.24
C VAL A 278 6.79 -14.21 12.43
N LEU A 279 7.13 -15.11 11.52
CA LEU A 279 6.82 -16.51 11.68
C LEU A 279 7.48 -17.04 12.97
N ASP A 280 6.78 -17.88 13.71
CA ASP A 280 7.12 -18.29 15.08
C ASP A 280 8.57 -18.76 15.25
N TYR A 281 9.07 -19.52 14.29
CA TYR A 281 10.44 -20.05 14.28
C TYR A 281 11.52 -18.99 13.99
N ASN A 282 11.14 -17.82 13.54
CA ASN A 282 12.06 -16.70 13.25
C ASN A 282 12.12 -15.68 14.39
N LYS A 283 11.39 -15.89 15.48
CA LYS A 283 11.28 -14.94 16.60
C LYS A 283 12.64 -14.52 17.17
N GLU A 284 13.54 -15.46 17.39
CA GLU A 284 14.84 -15.17 18.01
C GLU A 284 15.73 -14.32 17.08
N ILE A 285 15.87 -14.71 15.82
CA ILE A 285 16.67 -13.95 14.85
C ILE A 285 16.07 -12.57 14.60
N ALA A 286 14.75 -12.47 14.49
CA ALA A 286 14.04 -11.21 14.27
C ALA A 286 14.21 -10.25 15.45
N SER A 287 14.16 -10.74 16.69
CA SER A 287 14.35 -9.92 17.89
C SER A 287 15.68 -9.19 17.91
N ASN A 288 16.73 -9.81 17.39
CA ASN A 288 18.04 -9.16 17.24
C ASN A 288 18.10 -8.26 16.01
N TYR A 289 17.59 -8.76 14.88
CA TYR A 289 17.71 -8.07 13.60
C TYR A 289 16.90 -6.77 13.55
N PHE A 290 15.69 -6.74 14.08
CA PHE A 290 14.81 -5.60 14.02
C PHE A 290 15.17 -4.46 14.99
N THR A 291 16.10 -4.66 15.90
CA THR A 291 16.62 -3.56 16.75
C THR A 291 17.15 -2.38 15.93
N GLN A 292 17.65 -2.63 14.72
CA GLN A 292 18.14 -1.59 13.81
C GLN A 292 17.04 -0.62 13.34
N SER A 293 15.77 -1.02 13.38
CA SER A 293 14.65 -0.17 12.96
C SER A 293 14.60 1.15 13.72
N LYS A 294 15.01 1.16 15.01
CA LYS A 294 15.08 2.36 15.83
C LYS A 294 16.11 3.34 15.31
N GLU A 295 17.28 2.86 14.91
CA GLU A 295 18.33 3.70 14.34
C GLU A 295 17.94 4.23 12.96
N ILE A 296 17.22 3.42 12.20
CA ILE A 296 16.66 3.81 10.89
C ILE A 296 15.65 4.95 11.09
N ILE A 297 14.70 4.81 12.02
CA ILE A 297 13.73 5.88 12.34
C ILE A 297 14.44 7.15 12.77
N ARG A 298 15.39 7.08 13.72
CA ARG A 298 16.18 8.25 14.16
C ARG A 298 16.92 8.93 13.01
N PHE A 299 17.48 8.13 12.09
CA PHE A 299 18.16 8.66 10.92
C PHE A 299 17.18 9.41 10.00
N TYR A 300 16.01 8.81 9.70
CA TYR A 300 15.01 9.45 8.86
C TYR A 300 14.45 10.72 9.52
N GLU A 301 14.16 10.69 10.81
CA GLU A 301 13.66 11.87 11.53
C GLU A 301 14.64 13.03 11.50
N LYS A 302 15.94 12.75 11.61
CA LYS A 302 16.97 13.77 11.53
C LYS A 302 16.98 14.56 10.20
N TYR A 303 16.61 13.91 9.08
CA TYR A 303 16.73 14.49 7.74
C TYR A 303 15.41 14.86 7.11
N PHE A 304 14.32 14.22 7.50
CA PHE A 304 13.00 14.34 6.88
C PHE A 304 11.90 14.83 7.82
N GLY A 305 12.20 15.00 9.10
CA GLY A 305 11.23 15.36 10.13
C GLY A 305 10.67 14.14 10.84
N ASP A 306 9.86 14.40 11.86
CA ASP A 306 9.31 13.38 12.74
C ASP A 306 8.45 12.36 12.01
N TYR A 307 8.49 11.09 12.43
CA TYR A 307 7.56 10.07 11.99
C TYR A 307 6.12 10.47 12.37
N GLN A 308 5.26 10.61 11.38
CA GLN A 308 3.94 11.26 11.53
C GLN A 308 2.85 10.34 12.14
N TRP A 309 3.11 9.04 12.25
CA TRP A 309 2.08 8.04 12.59
C TRP A 309 2.40 7.27 13.87
N TYR A 310 2.98 7.93 14.88
CA TYR A 310 3.34 7.30 16.14
C TYR A 310 2.14 6.72 16.89
N GLU A 311 0.96 7.33 16.77
CA GLU A 311 -0.29 6.84 17.37
C GLU A 311 -0.72 5.48 16.80
N ASP A 312 -0.40 5.23 15.53
CA ASP A 312 -0.68 3.97 14.84
C ASP A 312 0.44 2.94 15.02
N GLY A 313 1.53 3.34 15.69
CA GLY A 313 2.71 2.52 15.92
C GLY A 313 3.55 2.32 14.67
N TYR A 314 4.59 1.51 14.82
CA TYR A 314 5.46 1.06 13.72
C TYR A 314 5.70 -0.43 13.85
N LYS A 315 5.50 -1.18 12.78
CA LYS A 315 5.78 -2.61 12.77
C LYS A 315 6.43 -3.07 11.47
N LEU A 316 7.33 -4.02 11.60
CA LEU A 316 7.84 -4.82 10.50
C LEU A 316 7.11 -6.15 10.52
N ILE A 317 6.62 -6.60 9.37
CA ILE A 317 5.87 -7.84 9.24
C ILE A 317 6.56 -8.72 8.21
N GLU A 318 6.98 -9.90 8.61
CA GLU A 318 7.62 -10.86 7.71
C GLU A 318 6.64 -11.36 6.64
N VAL A 319 7.05 -11.33 5.35
CA VAL A 319 6.21 -11.70 4.22
C VAL A 319 6.96 -12.54 3.18
N PRO A 320 6.24 -13.33 2.33
CA PRO A 320 6.84 -14.21 1.32
C PRO A 320 7.30 -13.48 0.03
N TYR A 321 7.50 -12.17 0.07
CA TYR A 321 8.02 -11.35 -1.03
C TYR A 321 8.98 -10.28 -0.48
N LEU A 322 9.60 -9.46 -1.33
CA LEU A 322 10.67 -8.53 -0.88
C LEU A 322 10.23 -7.53 0.18
N GLY A 323 8.98 -7.10 0.17
CA GLY A 323 8.41 -6.16 1.13
C GLY A 323 7.72 -4.99 0.46
N MET A 324 6.99 -4.21 1.27
CA MET A 324 6.23 -3.01 0.88
C MET A 324 6.24 -2.00 2.03
N GLU A 325 6.15 -0.72 1.69
CA GLU A 325 6.17 0.42 2.60
C GLU A 325 4.81 0.75 3.23
N HIS A 326 3.93 -0.22 3.44
CA HIS A 326 2.60 0.00 4.01
C HIS A 326 2.67 0.82 5.30
N GLN A 327 1.91 1.91 5.37
CA GLN A 327 1.87 2.82 6.52
C GLN A 327 1.62 2.06 7.84
N SER A 328 2.47 2.25 8.84
CA SER A 328 2.46 1.59 10.16
C SER A 328 2.57 0.05 10.14
N ALA A 329 2.67 -0.58 8.97
CA ALA A 329 2.70 -2.03 8.77
C ALA A 329 3.66 -2.43 7.63
N VAL A 330 4.89 -1.94 7.69
CA VAL A 330 5.93 -2.19 6.67
C VAL A 330 6.20 -3.68 6.58
N THR A 331 6.05 -4.25 5.39
CA THR A 331 6.32 -5.67 5.18
C THR A 331 7.79 -5.91 4.82
N TYR A 332 8.33 -7.02 5.32
CA TYR A 332 9.75 -7.36 5.24
C TYR A 332 9.95 -8.78 4.72
N GLY A 333 10.67 -8.95 3.62
CA GLY A 333 10.85 -10.25 2.97
C GLY A 333 12.29 -10.65 2.65
N ASN A 334 13.30 -10.04 3.30
CA ASN A 334 14.71 -10.33 3.03
C ASN A 334 15.28 -11.58 3.74
N GLY A 335 14.44 -12.35 4.47
CA GLY A 335 14.84 -13.60 5.12
C GLY A 335 15.94 -13.43 6.17
N PHE A 336 16.05 -12.27 6.82
CA PHE A 336 17.07 -11.93 7.84
C PHE A 336 18.52 -12.11 7.37
N SER A 337 18.77 -12.02 6.07
CA SER A 337 20.12 -12.06 5.53
C SER A 337 20.86 -10.76 5.81
N ILE A 338 22.04 -10.88 6.46
CA ILE A 338 22.96 -9.76 6.57
C ILE A 338 23.57 -9.55 5.16
N TYR A 339 23.28 -8.41 4.57
CA TYR A 339 24.03 -7.96 3.39
C TYR A 339 25.46 -7.65 3.87
N ASN A 340 26.33 -8.62 3.73
CA ASN A 340 27.76 -8.35 3.71
C ASN A 340 28.06 -7.72 2.35
N GLY A 341 27.99 -6.40 2.29
CA GLY A 341 28.29 -5.59 1.12
C GLY A 341 29.73 -5.75 0.60
#